data_0d9c993e299affc21e63ef192421dbee
#
_entry.id   0d9c993e299affc21e63ef192421dbee
#
_cell.length_a   1.000
_cell.length_b   1.000
_cell.length_c   1.000
_cell.angle_alpha   90.00
_cell.angle_beta   90.00
_cell.angle_gamma   90.00
#
_symmetry.space_group_name_H-M   'P 1'
#
loop_
_entity.id
_entity.type
_entity.pdbx_description
1 polymer ?
#
loop_
_entity_poly.entity_id
_entity_poly.type
_entity_poly.pdbx_seq_one_letter_code
_entity_poly.pdbx_strand_id
1 'polypeptide(L)'
;MADLRTKRQHLQSFLLRHGRIYSGSRPWTQVHARWLSSLSFEHPAQYLVLREYRQAIDDAETRLERLTQQVAEVVCSWSMAPVVEAYQALRGVAFLTAVTFVAEIGDVRRFETPRQLMAYLGLVPSERSTGEQVWRGSITKAGNPRARRVLVEGAWTYRYPARLSRTLQVRQERLSTVVRAIAWKAQLRLCARYRRLMAAGKRQTVVTTAIAREMAAFLWAIGHAVEPRPAA
;
A
#
# COMPACT_ATOMS: atom_id res chain seq x y z
N MET A 1 9.11 -1.52 7.95
CA MET A 1 8.86 -0.62 6.79
C MET A 1 9.30 0.82 7.08
N ALA A 2 8.84 1.48 8.16
CA ALA A 2 9.27 2.86 8.47
C ALA A 2 10.78 2.95 8.73
N ASP A 3 11.34 2.04 9.50
CA ASP A 3 12.77 1.98 9.84
C ASP A 3 13.65 1.87 8.58
N LEU A 4 13.38 0.90 7.70
CA LEU A 4 14.10 0.76 6.42
C LEU A 4 14.07 2.05 5.59
N ARG A 5 12.90 2.72 5.53
CA ARG A 5 12.80 4.00 4.82
C ARG A 5 13.71 5.07 5.42
N THR A 6 13.74 5.15 6.75
CA THR A 6 14.60 6.10 7.48
C THR A 6 16.08 5.83 7.20
N LYS A 7 16.52 4.55 7.26
CA LYS A 7 17.91 4.16 6.93
C LYS A 7 18.28 4.56 5.50
N ARG A 8 17.39 4.29 4.54
CA ARG A 8 17.57 4.69 3.13
C ARG A 8 17.67 6.21 2.96
N GLN A 9 16.87 6.98 3.69
CA GLN A 9 16.94 8.45 3.68
C GLN A 9 18.27 8.96 4.26
N HIS A 10 18.77 8.35 5.35
CA HIS A 10 20.07 8.72 5.92
C HIS A 10 21.20 8.54 4.92
N LEU A 11 21.25 7.38 4.22
CA LEU A 11 22.24 7.15 3.18
C LEU A 11 22.12 8.17 2.04
N GLN A 12 20.90 8.45 1.56
CA GLN A 12 20.70 9.45 0.51
C GLN A 12 21.18 10.84 0.93
N SER A 13 20.88 11.27 2.17
CA SER A 13 21.32 12.55 2.71
C SER A 13 22.84 12.63 2.85
N PHE A 14 23.50 11.52 3.25
CA PHE A 14 24.95 11.44 3.27
C PHE A 14 25.54 11.61 1.88
N LEU A 15 25.05 10.86 0.90
CA LEU A 15 25.53 10.93 -0.49
C LEU A 15 25.36 12.33 -1.08
N LEU A 16 24.21 12.97 -0.88
CA LEU A 16 23.95 14.34 -1.35
C LEU A 16 24.93 15.35 -0.76
N ARG A 17 25.24 15.26 0.54
CA ARG A 17 26.24 16.15 1.19
C ARG A 17 27.64 16.02 0.59
N HIS A 18 27.96 14.86 0.03
CA HIS A 18 29.24 14.61 -0.65
C HIS A 18 29.15 14.73 -2.18
N GLY A 19 28.09 15.37 -2.71
CA GLY A 19 27.92 15.57 -4.16
C GLY A 19 27.72 14.28 -4.97
N ARG A 20 27.37 13.17 -4.31
CA ARG A 20 27.17 11.88 -4.96
C ARG A 20 25.69 11.68 -5.28
N ILE A 21 25.32 11.83 -6.54
CA ILE A 21 23.93 11.73 -7.01
C ILE A 21 23.84 10.52 -7.95
N TYR A 22 22.91 9.62 -7.65
CA TYR A 22 22.59 8.50 -8.53
C TYR A 22 21.73 8.97 -9.70
N SER A 23 22.22 8.84 -10.92
CA SER A 23 21.52 9.25 -12.15
C SER A 23 20.60 8.18 -12.74
N GLY A 24 20.59 6.96 -12.17
CA GLY A 24 19.76 5.86 -12.66
C GLY A 24 18.27 6.03 -12.34
N SER A 25 17.43 5.33 -13.08
CA SER A 25 15.96 5.48 -13.02
C SER A 25 15.32 4.97 -11.71
N ARG A 26 15.92 4.01 -11.03
CA ARG A 26 15.36 3.38 -9.81
C ARG A 26 16.45 3.12 -8.78
N PRO A 27 16.42 3.81 -7.63
CA PRO A 27 17.26 3.46 -6.49
C PRO A 27 16.84 2.10 -5.88
N TRP A 28 17.69 1.51 -5.07
CA TRP A 28 17.48 0.27 -4.31
C TRP A 28 17.29 -0.97 -5.21
N THR A 29 17.96 -0.95 -6.38
CA THR A 29 18.10 -2.10 -7.29
C THR A 29 19.54 -2.60 -7.28
N GLN A 30 19.79 -3.77 -7.87
CA GLN A 30 21.16 -4.29 -8.03
C GLN A 30 22.08 -3.29 -8.76
N VAL A 31 21.56 -2.54 -9.74
CA VAL A 31 22.31 -1.50 -10.44
C VAL A 31 22.72 -0.37 -9.48
N HIS A 32 21.79 0.07 -8.61
CA HIS A 32 22.10 1.06 -7.58
C HIS A 32 23.11 0.52 -6.55
N ALA A 33 23.00 -0.76 -6.15
CA ALA A 33 23.96 -1.39 -5.24
C ALA A 33 25.38 -1.44 -5.85
N ARG A 34 25.51 -1.76 -7.15
CA ARG A 34 26.79 -1.70 -7.86
C ARG A 34 27.36 -0.28 -7.89
N TRP A 35 26.51 0.71 -8.19
CA TRP A 35 26.93 2.11 -8.14
C TRP A 35 27.40 2.51 -6.75
N LEU A 36 26.70 2.15 -5.68
CA LEU A 36 27.15 2.39 -4.29
C LEU A 36 28.52 1.75 -4.01
N SER A 37 28.80 0.59 -4.58
CA SER A 37 30.09 -0.10 -4.42
C SER A 37 31.21 0.52 -5.25
N SER A 38 30.91 1.27 -6.32
CA SER A 38 31.86 1.95 -7.15
C SER A 38 32.24 3.37 -6.67
N LEU A 39 31.58 3.86 -5.61
CA LEU A 39 31.87 5.20 -5.11
C LEU A 39 33.25 5.28 -4.47
N SER A 40 33.95 6.36 -4.79
CA SER A 40 35.21 6.73 -4.16
C SER A 40 35.06 8.01 -3.34
N PHE A 41 35.76 8.08 -2.23
CA PHE A 41 35.81 9.24 -1.34
C PHE A 41 37.26 9.61 -1.03
N GLU A 42 37.50 10.88 -0.74
CA GLU A 42 38.83 11.40 -0.44
C GLU A 42 39.33 10.94 0.94
N HIS A 43 38.40 10.82 1.92
CA HIS A 43 38.76 10.46 3.28
C HIS A 43 38.31 9.04 3.65
N PRO A 44 39.18 8.24 4.27
CA PRO A 44 38.83 6.88 4.74
C PRO A 44 37.61 6.85 5.66
N ALA A 45 37.43 7.87 6.50
CA ALA A 45 36.27 7.98 7.38
C ALA A 45 34.94 8.02 6.63
N GLN A 46 34.87 8.60 5.42
CA GLN A 46 33.67 8.63 4.60
C GLN A 46 33.30 7.23 4.09
N TYR A 47 34.29 6.38 3.82
CA TYR A 47 34.06 4.97 3.48
C TYR A 47 33.48 4.18 4.67
N LEU A 48 34.00 4.43 5.87
CA LEU A 48 33.42 3.81 7.07
C LEU A 48 31.96 4.19 7.23
N VAL A 49 31.64 5.47 7.11
CA VAL A 49 30.26 5.97 7.21
C VAL A 49 29.36 5.39 6.10
N LEU A 50 29.84 5.33 4.85
CA LEU A 50 29.09 4.69 3.76
C LEU A 50 28.80 3.23 4.07
N ARG A 51 29.80 2.49 4.55
CA ARG A 51 29.67 1.07 4.89
C ARG A 51 28.65 0.87 6.01
N GLU A 52 28.70 1.68 7.06
CA GLU A 52 27.77 1.60 8.18
C GLU A 52 26.31 1.90 7.74
N TYR A 53 26.10 2.90 6.88
CA TYR A 53 24.77 3.16 6.35
C TYR A 53 24.24 2.00 5.48
N ARG A 54 25.11 1.37 4.68
CA ARG A 54 24.74 0.19 3.88
C ARG A 54 24.38 -0.98 4.79
N GLN A 55 25.24 -1.28 5.77
CA GLN A 55 24.99 -2.36 6.74
C GLN A 55 23.67 -2.14 7.49
N ALA A 56 23.40 -0.92 7.96
CA ALA A 56 22.14 -0.60 8.61
C ALA A 56 20.91 -0.80 7.72
N ILE A 57 21.04 -0.64 6.40
CA ILE A 57 19.97 -0.94 5.43
C ILE A 57 19.78 -2.44 5.28
N ASP A 58 20.88 -3.19 5.11
CA ASP A 58 20.87 -4.66 4.95
C ASP A 58 20.26 -5.33 6.19
N ASP A 59 20.63 -4.88 7.38
CA ASP A 59 20.06 -5.33 8.67
C ASP A 59 18.56 -5.07 8.76
N ALA A 60 18.12 -3.87 8.30
CA ALA A 60 16.70 -3.50 8.31
C ALA A 60 15.90 -4.30 7.27
N GLU A 61 16.48 -4.65 6.13
CA GLU A 61 15.88 -5.52 5.11
C GLU A 61 15.73 -6.95 5.64
N THR A 62 16.79 -7.53 6.18
CA THR A 62 16.80 -8.86 6.79
C THR A 62 15.78 -8.96 7.93
N ARG A 63 15.73 -7.94 8.78
CA ARG A 63 14.73 -7.87 9.85
C ARG A 63 13.31 -7.81 9.30
N LEU A 64 13.08 -7.03 8.24
CA LEU A 64 11.76 -6.92 7.61
C LEU A 64 11.31 -8.25 7.01
N GLU A 65 12.21 -8.96 6.32
CA GLU A 65 11.94 -10.28 5.75
C GLU A 65 11.59 -11.29 6.84
N ARG A 66 12.41 -11.39 7.90
CA ARG A 66 12.17 -12.28 9.03
C ARG A 66 10.83 -12.01 9.71
N LEU A 67 10.51 -10.74 10.01
CA LEU A 67 9.23 -10.38 10.61
C LEU A 67 8.04 -10.65 9.68
N THR A 68 8.22 -10.46 8.37
CA THR A 68 7.18 -10.78 7.39
C THR A 68 6.89 -12.28 7.36
N GLN A 69 7.94 -13.10 7.44
CA GLN A 69 7.80 -14.55 7.52
C GLN A 69 7.07 -14.99 8.80
N GLN A 70 7.46 -14.45 9.95
CA GLN A 70 6.79 -14.74 11.22
C GLN A 70 5.31 -14.34 11.21
N VAL A 71 4.99 -13.18 10.62
CA VAL A 71 3.58 -12.77 10.43
C VAL A 71 2.84 -13.74 9.52
N ALA A 72 3.48 -14.25 8.45
CA ALA A 72 2.86 -15.22 7.56
C ALA A 72 2.53 -16.52 8.28
N GLU A 73 3.43 -17.02 9.13
CA GLU A 73 3.22 -18.21 9.97
C GLU A 73 2.02 -18.04 10.92
N VAL A 74 1.96 -16.92 11.63
CA VAL A 74 0.83 -16.61 12.53
C VAL A 74 -0.49 -16.47 11.75
N VAL A 75 -0.47 -15.84 10.58
CA VAL A 75 -1.68 -15.66 9.75
C VAL A 75 -2.24 -16.99 9.28
N CYS A 76 -1.42 -18.03 9.07
CA CYS A 76 -1.90 -19.35 8.65
C CYS A 76 -2.92 -19.96 9.63
N SER A 77 -2.79 -19.73 10.93
CA SER A 77 -3.72 -20.20 11.97
C SER A 77 -4.85 -19.21 12.29
N TRP A 78 -4.81 -18.00 11.74
CA TRP A 78 -5.79 -16.98 12.04
C TRP A 78 -7.12 -17.25 11.30
N SER A 79 -8.26 -17.11 12.01
CA SER A 79 -9.60 -17.26 11.41
C SER A 79 -9.81 -16.38 10.18
N MET A 80 -9.21 -15.20 10.14
CA MET A 80 -9.29 -14.25 9.03
C MET A 80 -8.32 -14.56 7.87
N ALA A 81 -7.53 -15.65 7.91
CA ALA A 81 -6.58 -16.00 6.84
C ALA A 81 -7.21 -16.05 5.43
N PRO A 82 -8.40 -16.65 5.22
CA PRO A 82 -9.03 -16.66 3.90
C PRO A 82 -9.36 -15.26 3.38
N VAL A 83 -9.74 -14.34 4.27
CA VAL A 83 -10.03 -12.94 3.92
C VAL A 83 -8.75 -12.20 3.55
N VAL A 84 -7.65 -12.41 4.32
CA VAL A 84 -6.33 -11.87 4.00
C VAL A 84 -5.85 -12.36 2.62
N GLU A 85 -6.04 -13.64 2.30
CA GLU A 85 -5.69 -14.20 1.01
C GLU A 85 -6.51 -13.56 -0.12
N ALA A 86 -7.83 -13.49 0.06
CA ALA A 86 -8.74 -12.92 -0.92
C ALA A 86 -8.46 -11.43 -1.23
N TYR A 87 -8.11 -10.64 -0.22
CA TYR A 87 -7.80 -9.22 -0.42
C TYR A 87 -6.59 -9.01 -1.32
N GLN A 88 -5.65 -9.94 -1.37
CA GLN A 88 -4.48 -9.89 -2.24
C GLN A 88 -4.82 -10.04 -3.74
N ALA A 89 -6.07 -10.39 -4.08
CA ALA A 89 -6.58 -10.33 -5.45
C ALA A 89 -6.60 -8.90 -6.00
N LEU A 90 -6.75 -7.90 -5.13
CA LEU A 90 -6.76 -6.50 -5.55
C LEU A 90 -5.35 -6.00 -5.86
N ARG A 91 -5.22 -5.30 -6.97
CA ARG A 91 -4.00 -4.56 -7.29
C ARG A 91 -3.72 -3.52 -6.20
N GLY A 92 -2.46 -3.49 -5.75
CA GLY A 92 -2.03 -2.58 -4.67
C GLY A 92 -2.26 -3.12 -3.26
N VAL A 93 -2.87 -4.30 -3.12
CA VAL A 93 -3.01 -5.01 -1.84
C VAL A 93 -2.08 -6.22 -1.84
N ALA A 94 -0.88 -6.05 -1.29
CA ALA A 94 0.04 -7.15 -1.03
C ALA A 94 -0.22 -7.73 0.37
N PHE A 95 0.45 -8.83 0.71
CA PHE A 95 0.26 -9.56 1.97
C PHE A 95 0.23 -8.65 3.20
N LEU A 96 1.28 -7.85 3.45
CA LEU A 96 1.33 -6.96 4.62
C LEU A 96 0.23 -5.88 4.60
N THR A 97 -0.20 -5.43 3.41
CA THR A 97 -1.31 -4.49 3.28
C THR A 97 -2.63 -5.16 3.69
N ALA A 98 -2.87 -6.40 3.22
CA ALA A 98 -4.06 -7.17 3.57
C ALA A 98 -4.10 -7.47 5.07
N VAL A 99 -3.01 -7.99 5.63
CA VAL A 99 -2.90 -8.29 7.08
C VAL A 99 -3.13 -7.02 7.90
N THR A 100 -2.45 -5.92 7.57
CA THR A 100 -2.63 -4.65 8.30
C THR A 100 -4.08 -4.18 8.22
N PHE A 101 -4.70 -4.25 7.05
CA PHE A 101 -6.09 -3.83 6.90
C PHE A 101 -7.03 -4.68 7.75
N VAL A 102 -6.90 -6.00 7.71
CA VAL A 102 -7.74 -6.92 8.50
C VAL A 102 -7.47 -6.77 10.00
N ALA A 103 -6.21 -6.64 10.43
CA ALA A 103 -5.86 -6.46 11.83
C ALA A 103 -6.43 -5.15 12.44
N GLU A 104 -6.48 -4.08 11.62
CA GLU A 104 -6.95 -2.77 12.07
C GLU A 104 -8.48 -2.60 11.96
N ILE A 105 -9.12 -3.33 11.05
CA ILE A 105 -10.56 -3.21 10.79
C ILE A 105 -11.35 -4.36 11.42
N GLY A 106 -10.76 -5.55 11.52
CA GLY A 106 -11.48 -6.76 11.85
C GLY A 106 -12.37 -7.24 10.68
N ASP A 107 -13.49 -7.85 11.02
CA ASP A 107 -14.45 -8.34 10.04
C ASP A 107 -15.23 -7.18 9.40
N VAL A 108 -15.11 -7.03 8.09
CA VAL A 108 -15.82 -5.98 7.34
C VAL A 108 -17.32 -6.23 7.24
N ARG A 109 -17.81 -7.45 7.54
CA ARG A 109 -19.25 -7.79 7.55
C ARG A 109 -20.02 -7.05 8.64
N ARG A 110 -19.33 -6.50 9.65
CA ARG A 110 -19.95 -5.60 10.64
C ARG A 110 -20.44 -4.28 10.05
N PHE A 111 -20.03 -3.94 8.82
CA PHE A 111 -20.51 -2.76 8.11
C PHE A 111 -21.59 -3.19 7.11
N GLU A 112 -22.80 -2.73 7.28
CA GLU A 112 -23.95 -3.05 6.41
C GLU A 112 -23.72 -2.56 4.98
N THR A 113 -23.01 -1.44 4.83
CA THR A 113 -22.74 -0.82 3.54
C THR A 113 -21.27 -0.43 3.38
N PRO A 114 -20.75 -0.43 2.15
CA PRO A 114 -19.39 0.04 1.90
C PRO A 114 -19.19 1.53 2.26
N ARG A 115 -20.28 2.32 2.30
CA ARG A 115 -20.23 3.74 2.72
C ARG A 115 -19.89 3.87 4.21
N GLN A 116 -20.43 2.98 5.05
CA GLN A 116 -20.09 2.93 6.48
C GLN A 116 -18.60 2.63 6.68
N LEU A 117 -18.04 1.66 5.95
CA LEU A 117 -16.61 1.38 5.99
C LEU A 117 -15.76 2.58 5.52
N MET A 118 -16.17 3.26 4.44
CA MET A 118 -15.47 4.47 3.96
C MET A 118 -15.49 5.59 5.01
N ALA A 119 -16.62 5.78 5.71
CA ALA A 119 -16.77 6.75 6.79
C ALA A 119 -15.91 6.38 7.99
N TYR A 120 -15.93 5.10 8.41
CA TYR A 120 -15.09 4.56 9.48
C TYR A 120 -13.59 4.75 9.21
N LEU A 121 -13.17 4.65 7.95
CA LEU A 121 -11.80 4.92 7.52
C LEU A 121 -11.46 6.43 7.44
N GLY A 122 -12.45 7.31 7.60
CA GLY A 122 -12.28 8.74 7.42
C GLY A 122 -11.87 9.16 5.99
N LEU A 123 -12.29 8.36 4.99
CA LEU A 123 -12.06 8.61 3.57
C LEU A 123 -13.22 9.38 2.91
N VAL A 124 -14.23 9.75 3.67
CA VAL A 124 -15.34 10.59 3.19
C VAL A 124 -14.96 12.08 3.31
N PRO A 125 -15.41 12.92 2.37
CA PRO A 125 -15.18 14.36 2.50
C PRO A 125 -15.89 14.90 3.73
N SER A 126 -15.27 15.89 4.38
CA SER A 126 -15.97 16.70 5.36
C SER A 126 -17.00 17.55 4.62
N GLU A 127 -18.19 17.66 5.19
CA GLU A 127 -19.27 18.43 4.63
C GLU A 127 -19.65 19.53 5.63
N ARG A 128 -19.76 20.77 5.14
CA ARG A 128 -20.32 21.90 5.85
C ARG A 128 -21.40 22.47 4.94
N SER A 129 -22.61 21.96 5.12
CA SER A 129 -23.76 22.42 4.33
C SER A 129 -24.66 23.26 5.20
N THR A 130 -25.07 24.42 4.68
CA THR A 130 -26.08 25.28 5.28
C THR A 130 -27.13 25.60 4.21
N GLY A 131 -28.36 25.12 4.39
CA GLY A 131 -29.44 25.31 3.43
C GLY A 131 -29.12 24.70 2.06
N GLU A 132 -29.19 25.48 1.00
CA GLU A 132 -28.95 25.03 -0.38
C GLU A 132 -27.47 24.91 -0.76
N GLN A 133 -26.55 25.47 0.06
CA GLN A 133 -25.12 25.47 -0.25
C GLN A 133 -24.41 24.26 0.36
N VAL A 134 -23.85 23.40 -0.51
CA VAL A 134 -23.07 22.22 -0.13
C VAL A 134 -21.58 22.52 -0.26
N TRP A 135 -20.87 22.66 0.86
CA TRP A 135 -19.41 22.80 0.90
C TRP A 135 -18.76 21.49 1.28
N ARG A 136 -17.97 20.92 0.34
CA ARG A 136 -17.19 19.71 0.58
C ARG A 136 -15.71 20.05 0.73
N GLY A 137 -15.16 19.75 1.91
CA GLY A 137 -13.76 19.93 2.24
C GLY A 137 -12.88 18.72 1.90
N SER A 138 -11.74 18.66 2.58
CA SER A 138 -10.86 17.47 2.54
C SER A 138 -11.53 16.26 3.20
N ILE A 139 -10.91 15.08 3.13
CA ILE A 139 -11.38 13.91 3.87
C ILE A 139 -11.37 14.19 5.38
N THR A 140 -12.31 13.59 6.09
CA THR A 140 -12.49 13.81 7.55
C THR A 140 -11.27 13.38 8.36
N LYS A 141 -10.52 12.37 7.89
CA LYS A 141 -9.40 11.73 8.60
C LYS A 141 -9.79 11.14 9.97
N ALA A 142 -11.06 11.14 10.32
CA ALA A 142 -11.57 10.40 11.46
C ALA A 142 -11.28 8.91 11.28
N GLY A 143 -11.14 8.15 12.37
CA GLY A 143 -10.91 6.72 12.31
C GLY A 143 -9.45 6.31 12.06
N ASN A 144 -9.24 5.04 11.72
CA ASN A 144 -7.95 4.39 11.77
C ASN A 144 -6.94 4.91 10.72
N PRO A 145 -5.85 5.58 11.13
CA PRO A 145 -4.87 6.14 10.21
C PRO A 145 -4.00 5.08 9.53
N ARG A 146 -3.78 3.91 10.15
CA ARG A 146 -2.95 2.84 9.60
C ARG A 146 -3.67 2.16 8.44
N ALA A 147 -4.94 1.76 8.65
CA ALA A 147 -5.78 1.19 7.60
C ALA A 147 -5.94 2.17 6.43
N ARG A 148 -6.21 3.45 6.70
CA ARG A 148 -6.30 4.49 5.67
C ARG A 148 -5.00 4.64 4.89
N ARG A 149 -3.85 4.63 5.57
CA ARG A 149 -2.53 4.78 4.95
C ARG A 149 -2.24 3.65 3.96
N VAL A 150 -2.42 2.38 4.37
CA VAL A 150 -2.13 1.24 3.48
C VAL A 150 -3.03 1.23 2.24
N LEU A 151 -4.28 1.70 2.36
CA LEU A 151 -5.17 1.86 1.21
C LEU A 151 -4.71 2.97 0.27
N VAL A 152 -4.30 4.13 0.79
CA VAL A 152 -3.77 5.23 -0.02
C VAL A 152 -2.48 4.80 -0.73
N GLU A 153 -1.57 4.12 -0.04
CA GLU A 153 -0.35 3.56 -0.64
C GLU A 153 -0.67 2.55 -1.76
N GLY A 154 -1.62 1.65 -1.55
CA GLY A 154 -2.09 0.71 -2.57
C GLY A 154 -2.75 1.39 -3.78
N ALA A 155 -3.50 2.45 -3.53
CA ALA A 155 -4.24 3.19 -4.55
C ALA A 155 -3.33 3.88 -5.59
N TRP A 156 -2.07 4.17 -5.27
CA TRP A 156 -1.09 4.71 -6.24
C TRP A 156 -0.86 3.80 -7.45
N THR A 157 -1.10 2.51 -7.32
CA THR A 157 -0.91 1.55 -8.42
C THR A 157 -1.91 1.72 -9.55
N TYR A 158 -3.07 2.34 -9.30
CA TYR A 158 -4.14 2.54 -10.28
C TYR A 158 -3.88 3.69 -11.28
N ARG A 159 -2.76 4.41 -11.13
CA ARG A 159 -2.26 5.36 -12.13
C ARG A 159 -1.85 4.68 -13.44
N TYR A 160 -1.49 3.41 -13.38
CA TYR A 160 -1.13 2.62 -14.55
C TYR A 160 -2.37 1.97 -15.20
N PRO A 161 -2.31 1.63 -16.49
CA PRO A 161 -3.40 0.93 -17.17
C PRO A 161 -3.78 -0.38 -16.46
N ALA A 162 -5.04 -0.78 -16.62
CA ALA A 162 -5.51 -2.06 -16.10
C ALA A 162 -4.74 -3.21 -16.78
N ARG A 163 -4.11 -4.05 -15.95
CA ARG A 163 -3.29 -5.17 -16.42
C ARG A 163 -3.18 -6.22 -15.33
N LEU A 164 -3.34 -7.48 -15.70
CA LEU A 164 -3.09 -8.61 -14.81
C LEU A 164 -1.62 -9.02 -14.94
N SER A 165 -0.80 -8.61 -13.94
CA SER A 165 0.60 -9.01 -13.88
C SER A 165 0.75 -10.48 -13.44
N ARG A 166 1.88 -11.12 -13.75
CA ARG A 166 2.16 -12.50 -13.33
C ARG A 166 2.01 -12.67 -11.82
N THR A 167 2.54 -11.73 -11.02
CA THR A 167 2.41 -11.75 -9.56
C THR A 167 0.94 -11.73 -9.11
N LEU A 168 0.09 -10.96 -9.80
CA LEU A 168 -1.32 -10.87 -9.45
C LEU A 168 -2.06 -12.14 -9.89
N GLN A 169 -1.70 -12.74 -11.03
CA GLN A 169 -2.23 -14.03 -11.48
C GLN A 169 -1.98 -15.11 -10.43
N VAL A 170 -0.72 -15.28 -9.99
CA VAL A 170 -0.34 -16.28 -8.96
C VAL A 170 -1.14 -16.10 -7.68
N ARG A 171 -1.35 -14.86 -7.22
CA ARG A 171 -2.18 -14.59 -6.03
C ARG A 171 -3.65 -14.95 -6.22
N GLN A 172 -4.14 -14.95 -7.46
CA GLN A 172 -5.54 -15.21 -7.78
C GLN A 172 -5.81 -16.69 -8.13
N GLU A 173 -4.79 -17.51 -8.35
CA GLU A 173 -4.93 -18.91 -8.82
C GLU A 173 -5.85 -19.75 -7.93
N ARG A 174 -5.74 -19.58 -6.60
CA ARG A 174 -6.51 -20.36 -5.60
C ARG A 174 -7.82 -19.69 -5.17
N LEU A 175 -8.12 -18.49 -5.69
CA LEU A 175 -9.28 -17.73 -5.27
C LEU A 175 -10.51 -18.08 -6.12
N SER A 176 -11.69 -17.93 -5.52
CA SER A 176 -12.97 -18.16 -6.21
C SER A 176 -13.14 -17.23 -7.42
N THR A 177 -13.94 -17.68 -8.38
CA THR A 177 -14.30 -16.88 -9.57
C THR A 177 -14.97 -15.56 -9.20
N VAL A 178 -15.75 -15.56 -8.12
CA VAL A 178 -16.44 -14.35 -7.62
C VAL A 178 -15.41 -13.30 -7.14
N VAL A 179 -14.44 -13.69 -6.33
CA VAL A 179 -13.38 -12.80 -5.84
C VAL A 179 -12.55 -12.24 -7.01
N ARG A 180 -12.18 -13.11 -7.96
CA ARG A 180 -11.43 -12.70 -9.15
C ARG A 180 -12.21 -11.71 -10.01
N ALA A 181 -13.52 -11.94 -10.19
CA ALA A 181 -14.39 -11.04 -10.93
C ALA A 181 -14.52 -9.66 -10.26
N ILE A 182 -14.69 -9.63 -8.92
CA ILE A 182 -14.72 -8.39 -8.15
C ILE A 182 -13.38 -7.63 -8.31
N ALA A 183 -12.25 -8.32 -8.18
CA ALA A 183 -10.93 -7.75 -8.29
C ALA A 183 -10.64 -7.17 -9.70
N TRP A 184 -11.07 -7.87 -10.74
CA TRP A 184 -10.94 -7.37 -12.12
C TRP A 184 -11.83 -6.15 -12.38
N LYS A 185 -13.09 -6.19 -11.95
CA LYS A 185 -14.01 -5.05 -12.00
C LYS A 185 -13.45 -3.84 -11.26
N ALA A 186 -12.86 -4.06 -10.07
CA ALA A 186 -12.18 -3.00 -9.33
C ALA A 186 -11.05 -2.38 -10.16
N GLN A 187 -10.19 -3.20 -10.77
CA GLN A 187 -9.06 -2.71 -11.53
C GLN A 187 -9.49 -1.86 -12.72
N LEU A 188 -10.47 -2.33 -13.51
CA LEU A 188 -11.01 -1.57 -14.64
C LEU A 188 -11.59 -0.23 -14.18
N ARG A 189 -12.47 -0.27 -13.18
CA ARG A 189 -13.15 0.92 -12.66
C ARG A 189 -12.17 1.95 -12.08
N LEU A 190 -11.27 1.50 -11.20
CA LEU A 190 -10.36 2.39 -10.49
C LEU A 190 -9.31 3.02 -11.43
N CYS A 191 -8.79 2.27 -12.40
CA CYS A 191 -7.89 2.83 -13.42
C CYS A 191 -8.60 3.86 -14.31
N ALA A 192 -9.84 3.58 -14.75
CA ALA A 192 -10.63 4.52 -15.53
C ALA A 192 -10.95 5.80 -14.73
N ARG A 193 -11.33 5.64 -13.46
CA ARG A 193 -11.61 6.78 -12.58
C ARG A 193 -10.36 7.61 -12.31
N TYR A 194 -9.21 6.96 -12.07
CA TYR A 194 -7.93 7.67 -11.89
C TYR A 194 -7.64 8.59 -13.09
N ARG A 195 -7.69 8.04 -14.31
CA ARG A 195 -7.46 8.80 -15.54
C ARG A 195 -8.44 9.96 -15.71
N ARG A 196 -9.74 9.71 -15.47
CA ARG A 196 -10.78 10.75 -15.57
C ARG A 196 -10.55 11.91 -14.60
N LEU A 197 -10.19 11.61 -13.34
CA LEU A 197 -9.94 12.66 -12.34
C LEU A 197 -8.65 13.45 -12.64
N MET A 198 -7.61 12.78 -13.17
CA MET A 198 -6.39 13.45 -13.62
C MET A 198 -6.67 14.36 -14.83
N ALA A 199 -7.44 13.90 -15.82
CA ALA A 199 -7.85 14.69 -16.96
C ALA A 199 -8.70 15.92 -16.57
N ALA A 200 -9.45 15.82 -15.45
CA ALA A 200 -10.20 16.95 -14.87
C ALA A 200 -9.30 17.89 -14.03
N GLY A 201 -7.97 17.81 -14.14
CA GLY A 201 -7.02 18.70 -13.48
C GLY A 201 -6.91 18.54 -11.95
N LYS A 202 -7.42 17.44 -11.37
CA LYS A 202 -7.33 17.22 -9.92
C LYS A 202 -5.89 16.87 -9.51
N ARG A 203 -5.44 17.40 -8.37
CA ARG A 203 -4.12 17.07 -7.80
C ARG A 203 -4.00 15.56 -7.57
N GLN A 204 -2.87 14.98 -7.93
CA GLN A 204 -2.61 13.54 -7.87
C GLN A 204 -2.88 12.92 -6.49
N THR A 205 -2.56 13.61 -5.40
CA THR A 205 -2.83 13.16 -4.02
C THR A 205 -4.33 13.08 -3.73
N VAL A 206 -5.12 14.03 -4.24
CA VAL A 206 -6.59 14.02 -4.13
C VAL A 206 -7.18 12.86 -4.93
N VAL A 207 -6.67 12.64 -6.15
CA VAL A 207 -7.08 11.52 -7.00
C VAL A 207 -6.80 10.20 -6.30
N THR A 208 -5.58 9.99 -5.81
CA THR A 208 -5.20 8.75 -5.11
C THR A 208 -6.07 8.50 -3.89
N THR A 209 -6.40 9.54 -3.12
CA THR A 209 -7.31 9.41 -1.97
C THR A 209 -8.74 9.03 -2.40
N ALA A 210 -9.23 9.58 -3.51
CA ALA A 210 -10.53 9.20 -4.06
C ALA A 210 -10.56 7.75 -4.54
N ILE A 211 -9.45 7.25 -5.11
CA ILE A 211 -9.28 5.84 -5.47
C ILE A 211 -9.24 4.95 -4.23
N ALA A 212 -8.48 5.33 -3.18
CA ALA A 212 -8.44 4.58 -1.92
C ALA A 212 -9.83 4.45 -1.28
N ARG A 213 -10.65 5.48 -1.35
CA ARG A 213 -12.05 5.44 -0.91
C ARG A 213 -12.86 4.38 -1.66
N GLU A 214 -12.80 4.36 -2.99
CA GLU A 214 -13.53 3.34 -3.76
C GLU A 214 -12.92 1.94 -3.59
N MET A 215 -11.61 1.83 -3.40
CA MET A 215 -10.92 0.58 -3.11
C MET A 215 -11.47 -0.07 -1.82
N ALA A 216 -11.82 0.74 -0.79
CA ALA A 216 -12.48 0.25 0.42
C ALA A 216 -13.80 -0.45 0.12
N ALA A 217 -14.60 0.02 -0.87
CA ALA A 217 -15.83 -0.67 -1.27
C ALA A 217 -15.57 -2.03 -1.90
N PHE A 218 -14.51 -2.17 -2.68
CA PHE A 218 -14.13 -3.46 -3.26
C PHE A 218 -13.58 -4.43 -2.22
N LEU A 219 -12.84 -3.96 -1.22
CA LEU A 219 -12.45 -4.77 -0.07
C LEU A 219 -13.67 -5.21 0.73
N TRP A 220 -14.64 -4.32 0.95
CA TRP A 220 -15.91 -4.68 1.57
C TRP A 220 -16.63 -5.80 0.78
N ALA A 221 -16.74 -5.65 -0.53
CA ALA A 221 -17.38 -6.65 -1.39
C ALA A 221 -16.65 -8.01 -1.38
N ILE A 222 -15.32 -8.01 -1.40
CA ILE A 222 -14.52 -9.25 -1.30
C ILE A 222 -14.68 -9.88 0.07
N GLY A 223 -14.64 -9.10 1.16
CA GLY A 223 -14.82 -9.62 2.52
C GLY A 223 -16.20 -10.25 2.76
N HIS A 224 -17.24 -9.77 2.07
CA HIS A 224 -18.58 -10.40 2.09
C HIS A 224 -18.67 -11.66 1.20
N ALA A 225 -17.79 -11.82 0.24
CA ALA A 225 -17.73 -12.98 -0.65
C ALA A 225 -16.88 -14.13 -0.10
N VAL A 226 -16.27 -13.96 1.08
CA VAL A 226 -15.35 -14.94 1.70
C VAL A 226 -15.70 -15.11 3.17
N GLU A 227 -15.90 -16.33 3.60
CA GLU A 227 -16.13 -16.62 5.01
C GLU A 227 -14.80 -16.81 5.74
N PRO A 228 -14.63 -16.19 6.93
CA PRO A 228 -13.56 -16.55 7.85
C PRO A 228 -13.67 -18.01 8.27
N ARG A 229 -12.56 -18.61 8.69
CA ARG A 229 -12.61 -19.93 9.31
C ARG A 229 -13.34 -19.83 10.67
N PRO A 230 -14.01 -20.89 11.12
CA PRO A 230 -14.46 -20.94 12.50
C PRO A 230 -13.31 -20.66 13.46
N ALA A 231 -13.59 -19.94 14.54
CA ALA A 231 -12.60 -19.79 15.61
C ALA A 231 -12.35 -21.19 16.22
N ALA A 232 -11.07 -21.54 16.35
CA ALA A 232 -10.67 -22.79 17.00
C ALA A 232 -10.91 -22.69 18.52
#